data_81215000fcffe10f67be6ebaf59f2bc1
#
_entry.id   81215000fcffe10f67be6ebaf59f2bc1
#
_cell.length_a   1.000
_cell.length_b   1.000
_cell.length_c   1.000
_cell.angle_alpha   90.00
_cell.angle_beta   90.00
_cell.angle_gamma   90.00
#
_symmetry.space_group_name_H-M   'P 1'
#
loop_
_entity.id
_entity.type
_entity.pdbx_description
1 polymer ?
#
loop_
_entity_poly.entity_id
_entity_poly.type
_entity_poly.pdbx_seq_one_letter_code
_entity_poly.pdbx_strand_id
1 'polypeptide(L)'
;MSEGAEAGVYLALLELIDEGLIITGDELILDANSAACKLLERDYRQIAGRPLATLFPNEERFLDVRARLLIQGERRSQVGFALPDGRTRELKVLCAPRLRPGVHALVLSPSSTRSRSASRSEPAGSSESAAHARFAAHLDPGRRVLSRPGSLFDAAIWPDAGTSSFEPRLWQALDQDEFLLNFQPLVDTRSKRLRAGEALLRWQHPTLGQLPFGRFKAAIHDPQLIARLGDWALNSACRSARTWQGPNTDQRVKLTVNVATEQLLHGDFAECVRLVLEDNDLPPGRLELDLDEKVLESDSPGLLATLKALSAMGVRLAIDDFGRGLSSIPRLRRYPLNAIKLAPGLVRGVGHDEDSEAVVEAIVGLAATLGLEVFARGVETPAQRDFLSALDCHLQQGPLFGQPMTAHEFSRFVP
;
A
#
# COMPACT_ATOMS: atom_id res chain seq x y z
N MET A 1 -5.19 24.56 -9.71
CA MET A 1 -6.60 24.04 -9.75
C MET A 1 -6.68 22.52 -9.75
N SER A 2 -5.75 21.81 -9.10
CA SER A 2 -5.73 20.34 -9.10
C SER A 2 -5.81 19.68 -7.71
N GLU A 3 -5.49 20.38 -6.63
CA GLU A 3 -5.51 19.79 -5.28
C GLU A 3 -6.91 19.48 -4.73
N GLY A 4 -7.93 20.24 -5.13
CA GLY A 4 -9.31 20.01 -4.66
C GLY A 4 -10.03 18.81 -5.30
N ALA A 5 -9.57 18.31 -6.45
CA ALA A 5 -10.16 17.15 -7.11
C ALA A 5 -9.64 15.82 -6.55
N GLU A 6 -8.44 15.81 -5.99
CA GLU A 6 -7.83 14.61 -5.39
C GLU A 6 -8.44 14.29 -4.03
N ALA A 7 -8.78 15.31 -3.27
CA ALA A 7 -9.48 15.15 -2.00
C ALA A 7 -10.88 14.53 -2.16
N GLY A 8 -11.59 14.88 -3.23
CA GLY A 8 -12.97 14.42 -3.45
C GLY A 8 -13.14 12.91 -3.64
N VAL A 9 -12.11 12.21 -4.14
CA VAL A 9 -12.15 10.74 -4.32
C VAL A 9 -11.88 10.02 -3.00
N TYR A 10 -11.08 10.61 -2.14
CA TYR A 10 -10.89 10.17 -0.76
C TYR A 10 -12.19 10.12 0.00
N LEU A 11 -12.99 11.18 -0.16
CA LEU A 11 -14.29 11.28 0.48
C LEU A 11 -15.27 10.22 -0.01
N ALA A 12 -15.19 9.77 -1.26
CA ALA A 12 -16.08 8.73 -1.76
C ALA A 12 -15.83 7.36 -1.08
N LEU A 13 -14.60 7.05 -0.69
CA LEU A 13 -14.27 5.87 0.11
C LEU A 13 -14.59 6.09 1.61
N LEU A 14 -14.46 7.30 2.09
CA LEU A 14 -14.74 7.69 3.48
C LEU A 14 -16.22 8.03 3.70
N GLU A 15 -17.02 8.17 2.63
CA GLU A 15 -18.49 8.24 2.66
C GLU A 15 -19.13 6.90 3.09
N LEU A 16 -18.36 5.80 3.04
CA LEU A 16 -18.78 4.49 3.54
C LEU A 16 -18.59 4.34 5.08
N ILE A 17 -17.95 5.32 5.72
CA ILE A 17 -17.75 5.32 7.18
C ILE A 17 -18.84 6.20 7.80
N ASP A 18 -19.63 5.65 8.71
CA ASP A 18 -20.67 6.38 9.45
C ASP A 18 -20.11 7.46 10.41
N GLU A 19 -18.79 7.52 10.58
CA GLU A 19 -18.10 8.49 11.38
C GLU A 19 -17.68 9.74 10.58
N GLY A 20 -17.74 10.92 11.21
CA GLY A 20 -17.28 12.16 10.57
C GLY A 20 -15.78 12.18 10.41
N LEU A 21 -15.27 12.50 9.22
CA LEU A 21 -13.84 12.70 9.00
C LEU A 21 -13.55 14.12 8.54
N ILE A 22 -12.52 14.73 9.15
CA ILE A 22 -11.94 16.01 8.73
C ILE A 22 -10.45 15.81 8.51
N ILE A 23 -9.93 16.27 7.38
CA ILE A 23 -8.50 16.33 7.09
C ILE A 23 -8.05 17.78 7.21
N THR A 24 -6.99 18.02 7.97
CA THR A 24 -6.42 19.37 8.14
C THR A 24 -4.97 19.41 7.68
N GLY A 25 -4.57 20.55 7.08
CA GLY A 25 -3.17 20.84 6.75
C GLY A 25 -2.86 22.29 7.14
N ASP A 26 -1.80 22.51 7.92
CA ASP A 26 -1.42 23.83 8.42
C ASP A 26 -2.58 24.61 9.04
N GLU A 27 -3.41 23.91 9.83
CA GLU A 27 -4.62 24.44 10.51
C GLU A 27 -5.77 24.83 9.55
N LEU A 28 -5.65 24.58 8.24
CA LEU A 28 -6.76 24.69 7.29
C LEU A 28 -7.45 23.34 7.14
N ILE A 29 -8.76 23.34 7.00
CA ILE A 29 -9.53 22.15 6.68
C ILE A 29 -9.36 21.89 5.18
N LEU A 30 -8.60 20.85 4.86
CA LEU A 30 -8.38 20.46 3.47
C LEU A 30 -9.59 19.72 2.93
N ASP A 31 -10.24 18.90 3.78
CA ASP A 31 -11.39 18.10 3.37
C ASP A 31 -12.26 17.64 4.54
N ALA A 32 -13.53 17.24 4.25
CA ALA A 32 -14.47 16.69 5.22
C ALA A 32 -15.50 15.78 4.51
N ASN A 33 -15.82 14.60 5.08
CA ASN A 33 -16.87 13.73 4.51
C ASN A 33 -18.30 14.20 4.88
N SER A 34 -19.31 13.57 4.28
CA SER A 34 -20.72 13.92 4.52
C SER A 34 -21.16 13.67 5.96
N ALA A 35 -20.60 12.66 6.63
CA ALA A 35 -20.87 12.37 8.04
C ALA A 35 -20.34 13.50 8.94
N ALA A 36 -19.14 14.06 8.67
CA ALA A 36 -18.64 15.24 9.38
C ALA A 36 -19.54 16.46 9.15
N CYS A 37 -19.98 16.68 7.92
CA CYS A 37 -20.92 17.75 7.58
C CYS A 37 -22.23 17.63 8.38
N LYS A 38 -22.80 16.43 8.48
CA LYS A 38 -24.00 16.13 9.29
C LYS A 38 -23.77 16.35 10.78
N LEU A 39 -22.64 15.87 11.32
CA LEU A 39 -22.31 16.04 12.74
C LEU A 39 -22.11 17.52 13.11
N LEU A 40 -21.58 18.32 12.21
CA LEU A 40 -21.32 19.74 12.42
C LEU A 40 -22.47 20.65 11.96
N GLU A 41 -23.52 20.08 11.36
CA GLU A 41 -24.66 20.81 10.76
C GLU A 41 -24.22 21.91 9.79
N ARG A 42 -23.20 21.63 8.96
CA ARG A 42 -22.62 22.56 7.99
C ARG A 42 -22.52 21.92 6.63
N ASP A 43 -22.72 22.70 5.59
CA ASP A 43 -22.45 22.24 4.22
C ASP A 43 -20.94 22.15 3.98
N TYR A 44 -20.53 21.24 3.07
CA TYR A 44 -19.14 21.06 2.68
C TYR A 44 -18.42 22.37 2.35
N ARG A 45 -19.07 23.28 1.58
CA ARG A 45 -18.52 24.60 1.22
C ARG A 45 -18.31 25.54 2.43
N GLN A 46 -18.94 25.26 3.54
CA GLN A 46 -18.78 26.03 4.78
C GLN A 46 -17.64 25.49 5.66
N ILE A 47 -17.12 24.30 5.33
CA ILE A 47 -16.08 23.60 6.07
C ILE A 47 -14.78 23.59 5.30
N ALA A 48 -14.77 23.08 4.06
CA ALA A 48 -13.57 22.92 3.24
C ALA A 48 -12.92 24.28 2.90
N GLY A 49 -11.60 24.34 3.01
CA GLY A 49 -10.79 25.54 2.78
C GLY A 49 -10.88 26.59 3.89
N ARG A 50 -11.58 26.29 5.01
CA ARG A 50 -11.68 27.20 6.14
C ARG A 50 -10.66 26.87 7.23
N PRO A 51 -10.23 27.86 8.04
CA PRO A 51 -9.42 27.59 9.22
C PRO A 51 -10.14 26.65 10.18
N LEU A 52 -9.44 25.65 10.73
CA LEU A 52 -9.98 24.70 11.70
C LEU A 52 -10.59 25.42 12.91
N ALA A 53 -10.03 26.57 13.29
CA ALA A 53 -10.53 27.42 14.38
C ALA A 53 -12.01 27.83 14.22
N THR A 54 -12.52 27.89 12.98
CA THR A 54 -13.93 28.27 12.70
C THR A 54 -14.95 27.24 13.18
N LEU A 55 -14.50 26.05 13.51
CA LEU A 55 -15.35 24.99 14.07
C LEU A 55 -15.44 25.03 15.59
N PHE A 56 -14.79 25.98 16.26
CA PHE A 56 -14.75 26.08 17.70
C PHE A 56 -15.54 27.29 18.22
N PRO A 57 -16.12 27.23 19.44
CA PRO A 57 -16.90 28.33 20.00
C PRO A 57 -16.10 29.60 20.21
N ASN A 58 -14.82 29.49 20.51
CA ASN A 58 -13.90 30.61 20.73
C ASN A 58 -12.44 30.16 20.52
N GLU A 59 -11.54 31.14 20.40
CA GLU A 59 -10.11 30.92 20.15
C GLU A 59 -9.42 30.13 21.30
N GLU A 60 -9.80 30.36 22.55
CA GLU A 60 -9.23 29.68 23.71
C GLU A 60 -9.46 28.16 23.64
N ARG A 61 -10.68 27.74 23.27
CA ARG A 61 -11.03 26.33 23.06
C ARG A 61 -10.27 25.70 21.89
N PHE A 62 -10.12 26.47 20.82
CA PHE A 62 -9.32 26.00 19.69
C PHE A 62 -7.87 25.79 20.09
N LEU A 63 -7.24 26.75 20.78
CA LEU A 63 -5.83 26.65 21.18
C LEU A 63 -5.59 25.48 22.16
N ASP A 64 -6.52 25.21 23.09
CA ASP A 64 -6.44 24.05 23.98
C ASP A 64 -6.48 22.72 23.19
N VAL A 65 -7.45 22.57 22.30
CA VAL A 65 -7.60 21.36 21.48
C VAL A 65 -6.41 21.18 20.55
N ARG A 66 -5.94 22.27 19.93
CA ARG A 66 -4.73 22.28 19.09
C ARG A 66 -3.51 21.80 19.86
N ALA A 67 -3.28 22.34 21.06
CA ALA A 67 -2.15 21.95 21.88
C ALA A 67 -2.19 20.45 22.23
N ARG A 68 -3.34 19.93 22.62
CA ARG A 68 -3.50 18.53 23.01
C ARG A 68 -3.45 17.56 21.83
N LEU A 69 -4.28 17.77 20.82
CA LEU A 69 -4.43 16.81 19.72
C LEU A 69 -3.32 16.94 18.68
N LEU A 70 -2.99 18.16 18.23
CA LEU A 70 -2.09 18.36 17.09
C LEU A 70 -0.62 18.49 17.51
N ILE A 71 -0.32 19.04 18.68
CA ILE A 71 1.06 19.26 19.14
C ILE A 71 1.52 18.15 20.08
N GLN A 72 0.76 17.85 21.15
CA GLN A 72 1.13 16.83 22.14
C GLN A 72 0.79 15.40 21.68
N GLY A 73 -0.02 15.25 20.62
CA GLY A 73 -0.35 13.96 20.03
C GLY A 73 -1.34 13.14 20.86
N GLU A 74 -2.22 13.79 21.61
CA GLU A 74 -3.32 13.12 22.30
C GLU A 74 -4.22 12.45 21.25
N ARG A 75 -4.39 11.14 21.35
CA ARG A 75 -5.09 10.39 20.31
C ARG A 75 -6.61 10.44 20.43
N ARG A 76 -7.14 10.66 21.63
CA ARG A 76 -8.59 10.67 21.91
C ARG A 76 -8.94 11.79 22.84
N SER A 77 -9.96 12.57 22.48
CA SER A 77 -10.48 13.65 23.33
C SER A 77 -11.96 13.83 23.12
N GLN A 78 -12.64 14.45 24.10
CA GLN A 78 -13.97 15.02 23.88
C GLN A 78 -13.80 16.49 23.55
N VAL A 79 -14.44 16.92 22.48
CA VAL A 79 -14.27 18.27 21.93
C VAL A 79 -15.63 18.88 21.61
N GLY A 80 -15.85 20.10 22.10
CA GLY A 80 -17.04 20.89 21.79
C GLY A 80 -16.88 21.69 20.53
N PHE A 81 -17.67 21.35 19.50
CA PHE A 81 -17.71 22.06 18.22
C PHE A 81 -18.88 23.06 18.17
N ALA A 82 -18.63 24.22 17.59
CA ALA A 82 -19.67 25.26 17.38
C ALA A 82 -20.55 24.89 16.19
N LEU A 83 -21.86 24.85 16.41
CA LEU A 83 -22.87 24.69 15.36
C LEU A 83 -23.29 26.07 14.77
N PRO A 84 -23.87 26.11 13.56
CA PRO A 84 -24.29 27.35 12.92
C PRO A 84 -25.32 28.16 13.70
N ASP A 85 -26.10 27.50 14.56
CA ASP A 85 -27.13 28.12 15.41
C ASP A 85 -26.58 28.64 16.75
N GLY A 86 -25.25 28.60 16.95
CA GLY A 86 -24.59 29.06 18.21
C GLY A 86 -24.55 28.01 19.33
N ARG A 87 -25.18 26.84 19.15
CA ARG A 87 -25.02 25.72 20.08
C ARG A 87 -23.64 25.10 19.98
N THR A 88 -23.23 24.42 21.06
CA THR A 88 -22.01 23.60 21.07
C THR A 88 -22.41 22.13 21.09
N ARG A 89 -21.82 21.32 20.21
CA ARG A 89 -21.98 19.86 20.17
C ARG A 89 -20.71 19.19 20.66
N GLU A 90 -20.81 18.38 21.70
CA GLU A 90 -19.70 17.57 22.17
C GLU A 90 -19.57 16.30 21.32
N LEU A 91 -18.40 16.13 20.70
CA LEU A 91 -18.06 14.97 19.90
C LEU A 91 -16.82 14.30 20.49
N LYS A 92 -16.73 12.99 20.35
CA LYS A 92 -15.47 12.26 20.56
C LYS A 92 -14.61 12.47 19.32
N VAL A 93 -13.37 12.88 19.53
CA VAL A 93 -12.40 13.08 18.46
C VAL A 93 -11.27 12.07 18.62
N LEU A 94 -11.01 11.33 17.57
CA LEU A 94 -9.81 10.53 17.41
C LEU A 94 -8.88 11.25 16.44
N CYS A 95 -7.69 11.65 16.90
CA CYS A 95 -6.67 12.26 16.06
C CYS A 95 -5.69 11.18 15.57
N ALA A 96 -5.63 10.95 14.27
CA ALA A 96 -4.59 10.11 13.68
C ALA A 96 -3.29 10.95 13.57
N PRO A 97 -2.17 10.50 14.18
CA PRO A 97 -0.95 11.29 14.17
C PRO A 97 -0.32 11.31 12.78
N ARG A 98 -0.06 12.53 12.31
CA ARG A 98 0.81 12.89 11.18
C ARG A 98 0.80 11.93 9.99
N LEU A 99 -0.18 12.09 9.13
CA LEU A 99 -0.17 11.46 7.80
C LEU A 99 1.02 12.00 6.97
N ARG A 100 1.34 13.28 7.14
CA ARG A 100 2.52 14.01 6.63
C ARG A 100 2.85 15.15 7.60
N PRO A 101 4.05 15.77 7.55
CA PRO A 101 4.32 16.97 8.32
C PRO A 101 3.21 18.01 8.09
N GLY A 102 2.56 18.45 9.17
CA GLY A 102 1.48 19.44 9.14
C GLY A 102 0.08 18.91 8.75
N VAL A 103 -0.07 17.65 8.33
CA VAL A 103 -1.38 17.07 7.94
C VAL A 103 -1.90 16.11 9.03
N HIS A 104 -3.13 16.32 9.47
CA HIS A 104 -3.80 15.51 10.50
C HIS A 104 -5.18 15.06 10.03
N ALA A 105 -5.61 13.88 10.47
CA ALA A 105 -6.98 13.42 10.30
C ALA A 105 -7.70 13.38 11.65
N LEU A 106 -8.89 13.97 11.69
CA LEU A 106 -9.76 13.98 12.86
C LEU A 106 -11.00 13.15 12.55
N VAL A 107 -11.19 12.07 13.29
CA VAL A 107 -12.41 11.24 13.22
C VAL A 107 -13.36 11.67 14.31
N LEU A 108 -14.59 12.01 13.94
CA LEU A 108 -15.62 12.55 14.82
C LEU A 108 -16.72 11.51 15.05
N SER A 109 -17.00 11.19 16.29
CA SER A 109 -18.11 10.30 16.67
C SER A 109 -19.04 10.96 17.68
N PRO A 110 -20.35 10.65 17.71
CA PRO A 110 -21.27 11.19 18.70
C PRO A 110 -20.84 10.83 20.13
N SER A 111 -20.86 11.80 21.05
CA SER A 111 -20.69 11.51 22.47
C SER A 111 -22.03 11.03 23.01
N SER A 112 -22.13 9.74 23.40
CA SER A 112 -23.35 9.17 23.98
C SER A 112 -23.59 9.77 25.38
N THR A 113 -24.28 10.91 25.49
CA THR A 113 -24.89 11.38 26.73
C THR A 113 -26.32 10.84 26.79
N ARG A 114 -26.50 9.69 27.43
CA ARG A 114 -27.83 9.32 27.94
C ARG A 114 -28.21 10.30 29.09
N SER A 115 -29.15 11.17 28.82
CA SER A 115 -29.86 11.87 29.87
C SER A 115 -30.53 10.85 30.81
N ARG A 116 -30.16 10.82 32.06
CA ARG A 116 -30.85 10.09 33.12
C ARG A 116 -32.24 10.71 33.34
N SER A 117 -33.27 10.05 32.81
CA SER A 117 -34.59 10.08 33.46
C SER A 117 -34.92 8.66 33.91
N ALA A 118 -35.26 8.56 35.19
CA ALA A 118 -35.45 7.32 35.91
C ALA A 118 -36.63 6.49 35.43
N SER A 119 -36.45 5.17 35.26
CA SER A 119 -37.21 4.11 35.96
C SER A 119 -36.97 2.73 35.34
N ARG A 120 -36.46 1.85 36.23
CA ARG A 120 -36.71 0.39 36.36
C ARG A 120 -36.44 -0.60 35.22
N SER A 121 -35.64 -1.57 35.66
CA SER A 121 -35.54 -3.01 35.36
C SER A 121 -34.57 -3.45 34.26
N GLU A 122 -33.51 -4.13 34.73
CA GLU A 122 -32.58 -5.03 34.01
C GLU A 122 -33.30 -6.22 33.32
N PRO A 123 -32.66 -7.00 32.40
CA PRO A 123 -31.24 -7.33 32.38
C PRO A 123 -30.56 -7.43 30.99
N ALA A 124 -29.22 -7.41 31.03
CA ALA A 124 -28.21 -8.13 30.22
C ALA A 124 -28.21 -8.00 28.68
N GLY A 125 -27.07 -7.51 28.17
CA GLY A 125 -26.68 -7.66 26.78
C GLY A 125 -25.53 -6.73 26.37
N SER A 126 -24.34 -7.03 26.86
CA SER A 126 -23.08 -6.36 26.52
C SER A 126 -22.56 -6.76 25.15
N SER A 127 -22.48 -5.89 24.16
CA SER A 127 -21.67 -6.14 22.94
C SER A 127 -21.00 -4.92 22.29
N GLU A 128 -21.43 -3.69 22.59
CA GLU A 128 -20.85 -2.50 21.92
C GLU A 128 -19.56 -1.96 22.57
N SER A 129 -19.28 -2.31 23.82
CA SER A 129 -18.06 -1.84 24.51
C SER A 129 -16.80 -2.63 24.14
N ALA A 130 -16.96 -3.83 23.58
CA ALA A 130 -15.85 -4.73 23.28
C ALA A 130 -15.14 -4.41 21.96
N ALA A 131 -15.85 -3.86 20.97
CA ALA A 131 -15.27 -3.50 19.68
C ALA A 131 -14.34 -2.30 19.78
N HIS A 132 -14.76 -1.25 20.51
CA HIS A 132 -13.95 -0.04 20.75
C HIS A 132 -12.70 -0.28 21.61
N ALA A 133 -12.76 -1.25 22.54
CA ALA A 133 -11.61 -1.61 23.37
C ALA A 133 -10.55 -2.41 22.60
N ARG A 134 -10.95 -3.16 21.57
CA ARG A 134 -10.02 -3.96 20.76
C ARG A 134 -9.16 -3.11 19.82
N PHE A 135 -9.72 -2.05 19.24
CA PHE A 135 -8.96 -1.13 18.39
C PHE A 135 -7.87 -0.38 19.19
N ALA A 136 -8.13 -0.05 20.48
CA ALA A 136 -7.14 0.60 21.34
C ALA A 136 -5.98 -0.32 21.76
N ALA A 137 -6.22 -1.62 21.89
CA ALA A 137 -5.21 -2.57 22.34
C ALA A 137 -4.12 -2.86 21.30
N HIS A 138 -4.40 -2.62 20.01
CA HIS A 138 -3.43 -2.81 18.92
C HIS A 138 -2.46 -1.63 18.75
N LEU A 139 -2.68 -0.51 19.42
CA LEU A 139 -1.89 0.71 19.30
C LEU A 139 -1.09 1.05 20.57
N ASP A 140 -1.02 0.15 21.55
CA ASP A 140 -0.24 0.35 22.77
C ASP A 140 1.24 -0.08 22.54
N PRO A 141 2.21 0.88 22.59
CA PRO A 141 3.62 0.59 22.39
C PRO A 141 4.26 -0.18 23.55
N GLY A 142 3.53 -0.50 24.62
CA GLY A 142 4.04 -1.16 25.82
C GLY A 142 3.96 -2.69 25.82
N ARG A 143 3.25 -3.32 24.91
CA ARG A 143 3.17 -4.78 24.85
C ARG A 143 4.32 -5.32 24.01
N ARG A 144 5.27 -5.98 24.65
CA ARG A 144 6.32 -6.76 24.00
C ARG A 144 5.68 -7.78 23.04
N VAL A 145 5.54 -7.39 21.77
CA VAL A 145 5.36 -8.34 20.68
C VAL A 145 6.75 -8.90 20.40
N LEU A 146 6.89 -10.18 20.62
CA LEU A 146 8.06 -10.94 20.19
C LEU A 146 8.26 -10.69 18.68
N SER A 147 9.49 -10.27 18.34
CA SER A 147 9.99 -10.04 16.98
C SER A 147 9.45 -8.80 16.28
N ARG A 148 9.89 -7.60 16.70
CA ARG A 148 10.20 -6.56 15.73
C ARG A 148 11.22 -7.16 14.75
N PRO A 149 11.02 -7.08 13.41
CA PRO A 149 12.17 -7.13 12.52
C PRO A 149 13.09 -6.02 13.03
N GLY A 150 14.29 -6.36 13.44
CA GLY A 150 15.29 -5.41 13.91
C GLY A 150 15.35 -4.25 12.92
N SER A 151 15.61 -3.04 13.41
CA SER A 151 15.80 -1.88 12.55
C SER A 151 16.71 -2.33 11.41
N LEU A 152 16.38 -1.93 10.17
CA LEU A 152 17.14 -2.30 8.96
C LEU A 152 18.64 -1.98 9.06
N PHE A 153 19.02 -1.18 10.05
CA PHE A 153 20.35 -0.78 10.45
C PHE A 153 20.62 -1.19 11.89
N ASP A 154 20.59 -2.49 12.17
CA ASP A 154 21.22 -2.98 13.38
C ASP A 154 22.72 -2.85 13.16
N ALA A 155 23.40 -1.97 13.91
CA ALA A 155 24.84 -1.71 13.80
C ALA A 155 25.69 -2.99 13.97
N ALA A 156 25.12 -4.04 14.55
CA ALA A 156 25.74 -5.36 14.63
C ALA A 156 25.71 -6.13 13.29
N ILE A 157 24.78 -5.81 12.37
CA ILE A 157 24.68 -6.44 11.05
C ILE A 157 25.46 -5.62 10.00
N TRP A 158 25.51 -4.31 10.20
CA TRP A 158 26.16 -3.35 9.30
C TRP A 158 27.17 -2.51 10.08
N PRO A 159 28.37 -3.03 10.38
CA PRO A 159 29.38 -2.28 11.17
C PRO A 159 29.79 -0.95 10.51
N ASP A 160 29.55 -0.80 9.20
CA ASP A 160 29.86 0.39 8.41
C ASP A 160 28.65 1.23 8.02
N ALA A 161 27.45 0.96 8.56
CA ALA A 161 26.19 1.65 8.19
C ALA A 161 26.16 3.16 8.54
N GLY A 162 27.18 3.67 9.17
CA GLY A 162 27.38 5.11 9.45
C GLY A 162 28.35 5.82 8.53
N THR A 163 28.92 5.12 7.55
CA THR A 163 29.91 5.69 6.62
C THR A 163 29.37 5.66 5.19
N SER A 164 29.77 6.63 4.38
CA SER A 164 29.45 6.77 2.94
C SER A 164 29.96 5.60 2.05
N SER A 165 30.28 4.46 2.63
CA SER A 165 30.94 3.32 1.97
C SER A 165 29.98 2.23 1.47
N PHE A 166 28.70 2.30 1.77
CA PHE A 166 27.75 1.21 1.45
C PHE A 166 27.37 1.17 -0.05
N GLU A 167 27.08 2.31 -0.64
CA GLU A 167 26.73 2.39 -2.08
C GLU A 167 27.90 1.98 -2.98
N PRO A 168 29.17 2.41 -2.74
CA PRO A 168 30.32 1.89 -3.48
C PRO A 168 30.47 0.36 -3.40
N ARG A 169 30.10 -0.24 -2.25
CA ARG A 169 30.10 -1.70 -2.10
C ARG A 169 29.03 -2.39 -2.97
N LEU A 170 27.87 -1.77 -3.12
CA LEU A 170 26.81 -2.28 -4.01
C LEU A 170 27.19 -2.16 -5.50
N TRP A 171 27.85 -1.05 -5.89
CA TRP A 171 28.44 -0.92 -7.23
C TRP A 171 29.45 -2.03 -7.50
N GLN A 172 30.37 -2.27 -6.55
CA GLN A 172 31.31 -3.36 -6.64
C GLN A 172 30.64 -4.73 -6.69
N ALA A 173 29.57 -4.94 -5.92
CA ALA A 173 28.79 -6.19 -5.94
C ALA A 173 28.16 -6.47 -7.30
N LEU A 174 27.74 -5.41 -8.00
CA LEU A 174 27.21 -5.52 -9.37
C LEU A 174 28.28 -5.97 -10.36
N ASP A 175 29.48 -5.41 -10.22
CA ASP A 175 30.64 -5.77 -11.07
C ASP A 175 31.20 -7.17 -10.76
N GLN A 176 30.98 -7.68 -9.55
CA GLN A 176 31.49 -8.98 -9.07
C GLN A 176 30.47 -10.11 -9.16
N ASP A 177 29.35 -9.90 -9.86
CA ASP A 177 28.28 -10.90 -10.01
C ASP A 177 27.72 -11.43 -8.67
N GLU A 178 27.69 -10.60 -7.64
CA GLU A 178 27.19 -11.00 -6.32
C GLU A 178 25.66 -10.93 -6.22
N PHE A 179 24.96 -10.44 -7.24
CA PHE A 179 23.52 -10.43 -7.27
C PHE A 179 22.97 -11.70 -7.94
N LEU A 180 21.84 -12.16 -7.43
CA LEU A 180 21.09 -13.28 -8.00
C LEU A 180 19.58 -13.06 -7.86
N LEU A 181 18.80 -13.85 -8.58
CA LEU A 181 17.35 -13.83 -8.48
C LEU A 181 16.84 -15.12 -7.86
N ASN A 182 15.93 -14.96 -6.89
CA ASN A 182 15.02 -16.02 -6.50
C ASN A 182 13.65 -15.77 -7.14
N PHE A 183 12.88 -16.83 -7.35
CA PHE A 183 11.55 -16.76 -7.95
C PHE A 183 10.52 -17.28 -6.98
N GLN A 184 9.43 -16.53 -6.81
CA GLN A 184 8.32 -16.98 -5.97
C GLN A 184 7.11 -17.31 -6.84
N PRO A 185 6.48 -18.50 -6.65
CA PRO A 185 5.34 -18.90 -7.45
C PRO A 185 4.10 -18.07 -7.12
N LEU A 186 3.40 -17.67 -8.18
CA LEU A 186 2.08 -17.10 -8.16
C LEU A 186 1.13 -18.10 -8.82
N VAL A 187 0.09 -18.48 -8.12
CA VAL A 187 -0.83 -19.53 -8.54
C VAL A 187 -2.23 -18.99 -8.79
N ASP A 188 -2.93 -19.66 -9.68
CA ASP A 188 -4.38 -19.51 -9.83
C ASP A 188 -5.05 -20.64 -9.03
N THR A 189 -5.73 -20.27 -7.95
CA THR A 189 -6.39 -21.21 -7.03
C THR A 189 -7.60 -21.91 -7.64
N ARG A 190 -8.23 -21.31 -8.67
CA ARG A 190 -9.34 -21.91 -9.41
C ARG A 190 -8.87 -23.06 -10.29
N SER A 191 -7.85 -22.83 -11.10
CA SER A 191 -7.29 -23.84 -11.99
C SER A 191 -6.22 -24.72 -11.32
N LYS A 192 -5.75 -24.34 -10.12
CA LYS A 192 -4.63 -24.96 -9.38
C LYS A 192 -3.33 -25.01 -10.18
N ARG A 193 -3.09 -24.01 -11.04
CA ARG A 193 -1.94 -23.95 -11.94
C ARG A 193 -1.01 -22.79 -11.57
N LEU A 194 0.27 -22.99 -11.85
CA LEU A 194 1.25 -21.91 -11.80
C LEU A 194 0.91 -20.86 -12.86
N ARG A 195 0.72 -19.62 -12.45
CA ARG A 195 0.37 -18.48 -13.31
C ARG A 195 1.58 -17.66 -13.69
N ALA A 196 2.44 -17.38 -12.71
CA ALA A 196 3.63 -16.56 -12.90
C ALA A 196 4.73 -16.91 -11.87
N GLY A 197 5.94 -16.45 -12.15
CA GLY A 197 7.05 -16.39 -11.21
C GLY A 197 7.47 -14.94 -10.99
N GLU A 198 7.45 -14.46 -9.76
CA GLU A 198 7.97 -13.14 -9.41
C GLU A 198 9.47 -13.22 -9.17
N ALA A 199 10.24 -12.41 -9.91
CA ALA A 199 11.69 -12.28 -9.74
C ALA A 199 11.99 -11.38 -8.55
N LEU A 200 12.73 -11.92 -7.58
CA LEU A 200 13.07 -11.27 -6.33
C LEU A 200 14.59 -11.14 -6.20
N LEU A 201 15.09 -9.90 -6.25
CA LEU A 201 16.52 -9.61 -6.14
C LEU A 201 17.08 -10.06 -4.79
N ARG A 202 18.24 -10.71 -4.84
CA ARG A 202 19.04 -11.14 -3.69
C ARG A 202 20.48 -10.71 -3.87
N TRP A 203 21.12 -10.36 -2.80
CA TRP A 203 22.55 -10.10 -2.75
C TRP A 203 23.27 -11.23 -2.01
N GLN A 204 24.16 -11.93 -2.69
CA GLN A 204 25.05 -12.94 -2.10
C GLN A 204 26.24 -12.25 -1.46
N HIS A 205 26.02 -11.69 -0.27
CA HIS A 205 27.06 -10.98 0.44
C HIS A 205 28.14 -11.93 0.95
N PRO A 206 29.45 -11.68 0.77
CA PRO A 206 30.53 -12.62 1.10
C PRO A 206 30.55 -13.10 2.54
N THR A 207 30.14 -12.26 3.50
CA THR A 207 30.17 -12.58 4.94
C THR A 207 28.79 -12.74 5.56
N LEU A 208 27.75 -12.09 5.01
CA LEU A 208 26.39 -12.10 5.57
C LEU A 208 25.46 -13.10 4.90
N GLY A 209 25.96 -13.80 3.87
CA GLY A 209 25.13 -14.75 3.11
C GLY A 209 24.14 -14.05 2.20
N GLN A 210 23.02 -14.72 1.90
CA GLN A 210 22.03 -14.20 0.97
C GLN A 210 21.08 -13.18 1.62
N LEU A 211 21.10 -11.96 1.13
CA LEU A 211 20.29 -10.85 1.62
C LEU A 211 19.15 -10.52 0.64
N PRO A 212 17.89 -10.45 1.11
CA PRO A 212 16.78 -9.97 0.28
C PRO A 212 16.88 -8.46 0.06
N PHE A 213 16.36 -7.96 -1.08
CA PHE A 213 16.42 -6.55 -1.50
C PHE A 213 15.92 -5.59 -0.41
N GLY A 214 14.84 -5.91 0.30
CA GLY A 214 14.31 -5.10 1.38
C GLY A 214 15.29 -4.85 2.54
N ARG A 215 16.35 -5.66 2.67
CA ARG A 215 17.37 -5.48 3.70
C ARG A 215 18.37 -4.37 3.35
N PHE A 216 18.61 -4.07 2.10
CA PHE A 216 19.59 -3.06 1.67
C PHE A 216 18.99 -1.93 0.83
N LYS A 217 17.74 -2.03 0.37
CA LYS A 217 17.06 -0.97 -0.40
C LYS A 217 17.13 0.40 0.27
N ALA A 218 16.91 0.47 1.59
CA ALA A 218 16.89 1.73 2.33
C ALA A 218 18.26 2.43 2.42
N ALA A 219 19.34 1.72 2.11
CA ALA A 219 20.70 2.26 2.10
C ALA A 219 21.12 2.76 0.71
N ILE A 220 20.28 2.60 -0.31
CA ILE A 220 20.54 3.08 -1.65
C ILE A 220 19.89 4.45 -1.80
N HIS A 221 20.68 5.49 -2.02
CA HIS A 221 20.28 6.87 -2.23
C HIS A 221 20.58 7.33 -3.66
N ASP A 222 21.52 6.65 -4.34
CA ASP A 222 21.87 6.94 -5.72
C ASP A 222 20.81 6.37 -6.68
N PRO A 223 20.05 7.23 -7.39
CA PRO A 223 19.04 6.78 -8.35
C PRO A 223 19.65 5.96 -9.51
N GLN A 224 20.91 6.21 -9.85
CA GLN A 224 21.60 5.48 -10.92
C GLN A 224 21.86 4.03 -10.51
N LEU A 225 22.26 3.80 -9.24
CA LEU A 225 22.44 2.45 -8.73
C LEU A 225 21.13 1.66 -8.70
N ILE A 226 20.02 2.30 -8.28
CA ILE A 226 18.69 1.69 -8.31
C ILE A 226 18.31 1.29 -9.75
N ALA A 227 18.50 2.20 -10.72
CA ALA A 227 18.19 1.93 -12.12
C ALA A 227 19.07 0.79 -12.66
N ARG A 228 20.37 0.78 -12.41
CA ARG A 228 21.30 -0.28 -12.88
C ARG A 228 20.99 -1.64 -12.27
N LEU A 229 20.62 -1.70 -10.98
CA LEU A 229 20.18 -2.94 -10.34
C LEU A 229 18.87 -3.45 -10.94
N GLY A 230 17.95 -2.55 -11.24
CA GLY A 230 16.69 -2.88 -11.90
C GLY A 230 16.89 -3.41 -13.33
N ASP A 231 17.76 -2.79 -14.12
CA ASP A 231 18.09 -3.23 -15.49
C ASP A 231 18.77 -4.60 -15.48
N TRP A 232 19.70 -4.80 -14.55
CA TRP A 232 20.34 -6.10 -14.33
C TRP A 232 19.31 -7.17 -13.95
N ALA A 233 18.38 -6.84 -13.04
CA ALA A 233 17.33 -7.76 -12.58
C ALA A 233 16.38 -8.12 -13.72
N LEU A 234 15.95 -7.14 -14.51
CA LEU A 234 15.07 -7.34 -15.68
C LEU A 234 15.72 -8.29 -16.70
N ASN A 235 16.97 -8.02 -17.10
CA ASN A 235 17.66 -8.86 -18.07
C ASN A 235 17.89 -10.29 -17.55
N SER A 236 18.34 -10.41 -16.28
CA SER A 236 18.58 -11.72 -15.65
C SER A 236 17.28 -12.53 -15.46
N ALA A 237 16.17 -11.85 -15.16
CA ALA A 237 14.86 -12.47 -15.05
C ALA A 237 14.34 -12.97 -16.39
N CYS A 238 14.44 -12.17 -17.46
CA CYS A 238 14.04 -12.56 -18.82
C CYS A 238 14.87 -13.76 -19.31
N ARG A 239 16.18 -13.76 -19.05
CA ARG A 239 17.05 -14.91 -19.37
C ARG A 239 16.62 -16.18 -18.65
N SER A 240 16.25 -16.09 -17.38
CA SER A 240 15.76 -17.23 -16.61
C SER A 240 14.42 -17.74 -17.13
N ALA A 241 13.49 -16.84 -17.48
CA ALA A 241 12.17 -17.19 -17.97
C ALA A 241 12.17 -17.85 -19.37
N ARG A 242 13.24 -17.69 -20.13
CA ARG A 242 13.43 -18.41 -21.39
C ARG A 242 13.34 -19.92 -21.22
N THR A 243 13.83 -20.45 -20.08
CA THR A 243 13.81 -21.89 -19.77
C THR A 243 12.45 -22.40 -19.32
N TRP A 244 11.47 -21.51 -19.04
CA TRP A 244 10.13 -21.89 -18.57
C TRP A 244 9.16 -22.22 -19.69
N GLN A 245 9.67 -22.72 -20.80
CA GLN A 245 8.86 -23.09 -21.95
C GLN A 245 8.42 -24.55 -21.83
N GLY A 246 7.18 -24.77 -21.39
CA GLY A 246 6.53 -26.06 -21.52
C GLY A 246 6.16 -26.35 -23.00
N PRO A 247 5.89 -27.61 -23.36
CA PRO A 247 5.58 -28.02 -24.73
C PRO A 247 4.28 -27.42 -25.29
N ASN A 248 3.41 -26.88 -24.44
CA ASN A 248 2.14 -26.27 -24.84
C ASN A 248 2.19 -24.74 -24.77
N THR A 249 2.10 -24.08 -25.91
CA THR A 249 2.16 -22.62 -26.08
C THR A 249 1.08 -21.86 -25.33
N ASP A 250 -0.08 -22.46 -25.02
CA ASP A 250 -1.21 -21.81 -24.33
C ASP A 250 -1.08 -21.74 -22.79
N GLN A 251 -0.07 -22.40 -22.21
CA GLN A 251 0.12 -22.49 -20.76
C GLN A 251 1.43 -21.86 -20.27
N ARG A 252 1.89 -20.82 -20.95
CA ARG A 252 3.16 -20.19 -20.60
C ARG A 252 3.08 -19.46 -19.27
N VAL A 253 3.96 -19.86 -18.36
CA VAL A 253 4.15 -19.16 -17.08
C VAL A 253 4.66 -17.75 -17.33
N LYS A 254 4.01 -16.74 -16.77
CA LYS A 254 4.44 -15.34 -16.88
C LYS A 254 5.63 -15.07 -15.97
N LEU A 255 6.41 -14.07 -16.34
CA LEU A 255 7.45 -13.48 -15.53
C LEU A 255 6.96 -12.17 -14.97
N THR A 256 7.09 -11.96 -13.67
CA THR A 256 6.83 -10.70 -13.00
C THR A 256 8.14 -10.10 -12.50
N VAL A 257 8.37 -8.81 -12.79
CA VAL A 257 9.58 -8.08 -12.40
C VAL A 257 9.20 -6.75 -11.78
N ASN A 258 9.74 -6.47 -10.59
CA ASN A 258 9.61 -5.18 -9.93
C ASN A 258 10.43 -4.11 -10.66
N VAL A 259 9.83 -2.95 -10.92
CA VAL A 259 10.46 -1.81 -11.60
C VAL A 259 10.50 -0.60 -10.68
N ALA A 260 11.67 -0.01 -10.57
CA ALA A 260 11.84 1.22 -9.81
C ALA A 260 11.29 2.43 -10.58
N THR A 261 10.77 3.42 -9.86
CA THR A 261 10.29 4.67 -10.47
C THR A 261 11.40 5.38 -11.23
N GLU A 262 12.62 5.30 -10.73
CA GLU A 262 13.82 5.86 -11.34
C GLU A 262 14.07 5.31 -12.75
N GLN A 263 13.83 3.99 -12.97
CA GLN A 263 13.94 3.39 -14.31
C GLN A 263 12.89 3.93 -15.28
N LEU A 264 11.65 4.08 -14.81
CA LEU A 264 10.54 4.56 -15.64
C LEU A 264 10.71 6.03 -16.08
N LEU A 265 11.43 6.82 -15.30
CA LEU A 265 11.69 8.23 -15.61
C LEU A 265 12.87 8.41 -16.59
N HIS A 266 13.67 7.37 -16.83
CA HIS A 266 14.67 7.39 -17.89
C HIS A 266 13.94 7.26 -19.25
N GLY A 267 14.16 8.21 -20.15
CA GLY A 267 13.38 8.37 -21.37
C GLY A 267 13.44 7.23 -22.38
N ASP A 268 14.34 6.27 -22.21
CA ASP A 268 14.58 5.12 -23.07
C ASP A 268 14.20 3.75 -22.45
N PHE A 269 13.56 3.75 -21.26
CA PHE A 269 13.23 2.49 -20.57
C PHE A 269 12.36 1.56 -21.41
N ALA A 270 11.38 2.07 -22.17
CA ALA A 270 10.56 1.23 -23.05
C ALA A 270 11.39 0.55 -24.13
N GLU A 271 12.39 1.25 -24.68
CA GLU A 271 13.33 0.69 -25.65
C GLU A 271 14.27 -0.33 -25.00
N CYS A 272 14.74 -0.07 -23.79
CA CYS A 272 15.52 -1.04 -23.01
C CYS A 272 14.74 -2.34 -22.82
N VAL A 273 13.47 -2.28 -22.42
CA VAL A 273 12.59 -3.45 -22.27
C VAL A 273 12.43 -4.18 -23.60
N ARG A 274 12.24 -3.48 -24.71
CA ARG A 274 12.11 -4.06 -26.05
C ARG A 274 13.35 -4.89 -26.40
N LEU A 275 14.54 -4.31 -26.25
CA LEU A 275 15.81 -4.98 -26.53
C LEU A 275 16.02 -6.21 -25.64
N VAL A 276 15.73 -6.09 -24.33
CA VAL A 276 15.86 -7.24 -23.41
C VAL A 276 14.92 -8.38 -23.79
N LEU A 277 13.70 -8.09 -24.23
CA LEU A 277 12.74 -9.10 -24.67
C LEU A 277 13.21 -9.79 -25.94
N GLU A 278 13.74 -9.04 -26.91
CA GLU A 278 14.29 -9.57 -28.17
C GLU A 278 15.53 -10.44 -27.91
N ASP A 279 16.48 -9.97 -27.11
CA ASP A 279 17.73 -10.69 -26.79
C ASP A 279 17.47 -12.04 -26.08
N ASN A 280 16.35 -12.15 -25.37
CA ASN A 280 15.98 -13.34 -24.62
C ASN A 280 14.87 -14.18 -25.28
N ASP A 281 14.44 -13.86 -26.51
CA ASP A 281 13.32 -14.52 -27.20
C ASP A 281 12.06 -14.64 -26.33
N LEU A 282 11.78 -13.63 -25.48
CA LEU A 282 10.64 -13.62 -24.57
C LEU A 282 9.48 -12.80 -25.18
N PRO A 283 8.33 -13.42 -25.49
CA PRO A 283 7.17 -12.69 -25.96
C PRO A 283 6.72 -11.62 -24.96
N PRO A 284 6.44 -10.36 -25.39
CA PRO A 284 6.08 -9.26 -24.50
C PRO A 284 4.93 -9.58 -23.52
N GLY A 285 3.91 -10.29 -23.95
CA GLY A 285 2.75 -10.69 -23.12
C GLY A 285 3.08 -11.67 -21.99
N ARG A 286 4.32 -12.20 -21.96
CA ARG A 286 4.81 -13.00 -20.85
C ARG A 286 5.46 -12.18 -19.75
N LEU A 287 5.83 -10.92 -20.02
CA LEU A 287 6.40 -10.01 -19.04
C LEU A 287 5.30 -9.18 -18.40
N GLU A 288 5.28 -9.15 -17.08
CA GLU A 288 4.51 -8.24 -16.26
C GLU A 288 5.48 -7.40 -15.42
N LEU A 289 5.34 -6.08 -15.49
CA LEU A 289 6.15 -5.13 -14.72
C LEU A 289 5.33 -4.63 -13.52
N ASP A 290 5.88 -4.82 -12.33
CA ASP A 290 5.30 -4.38 -11.07
C ASP A 290 5.80 -2.99 -10.73
N LEU A 291 4.87 -2.05 -10.66
CA LEU A 291 5.09 -0.63 -10.42
C LEU A 291 4.72 -0.29 -8.98
N ASP A 292 5.60 0.42 -8.25
CA ASP A 292 5.29 0.94 -6.92
C ASP A 292 4.03 1.85 -6.99
N GLU A 293 3.14 1.74 -6.01
CA GLU A 293 1.91 2.56 -5.93
C GLU A 293 2.21 4.07 -6.06
N LYS A 294 3.40 4.53 -5.64
CA LYS A 294 3.84 5.93 -5.78
C LYS A 294 3.94 6.41 -7.22
N VAL A 295 4.06 5.51 -8.19
CA VAL A 295 4.00 5.86 -9.62
C VAL A 295 2.69 6.59 -9.95
N LEU A 296 1.60 6.22 -9.26
CA LEU A 296 0.30 6.88 -9.42
C LEU A 296 0.29 8.34 -8.93
N GLU A 297 1.23 8.73 -8.08
CA GLU A 297 1.34 10.12 -7.58
C GLU A 297 2.01 11.05 -8.60
N SER A 298 2.69 10.49 -9.61
CA SER A 298 3.41 11.27 -10.61
C SER A 298 2.48 11.80 -11.70
N ASP A 299 2.60 13.10 -12.02
CA ASP A 299 1.93 13.73 -13.16
C ASP A 299 2.86 13.92 -14.37
N SER A 300 4.03 13.23 -14.37
CA SER A 300 5.00 13.33 -15.46
C SER A 300 4.41 12.83 -16.80
N PRO A 301 4.36 13.68 -17.85
CA PRO A 301 3.94 13.25 -19.19
C PRO A 301 4.86 12.17 -19.77
N GLY A 302 6.15 12.22 -19.45
CA GLY A 302 7.14 11.22 -19.87
C GLY A 302 6.82 9.84 -19.32
N LEU A 303 6.48 9.76 -18.03
CA LEU A 303 6.07 8.49 -17.41
C LEU A 303 4.86 7.86 -18.11
N LEU A 304 3.82 8.67 -18.38
CA LEU A 304 2.63 8.16 -19.08
C LEU A 304 2.98 7.68 -20.49
N ALA A 305 3.87 8.38 -21.20
CA ALA A 305 4.33 7.97 -22.52
C ALA A 305 5.08 6.62 -22.45
N THR A 306 6.00 6.45 -21.49
CA THR A 306 6.72 5.19 -21.25
C THR A 306 5.75 4.03 -21.00
N LEU A 307 4.78 4.20 -20.07
CA LEU A 307 3.81 3.16 -19.74
C LEU A 307 2.92 2.80 -20.95
N LYS A 308 2.52 3.79 -21.75
CA LYS A 308 1.77 3.54 -22.99
C LYS A 308 2.60 2.78 -24.02
N ALA A 309 3.88 3.10 -24.19
CA ALA A 309 4.77 2.40 -25.09
C ALA A 309 4.96 0.92 -24.67
N LEU A 310 5.17 0.66 -23.38
CA LEU A 310 5.25 -0.69 -22.82
C LEU A 310 3.96 -1.49 -23.07
N SER A 311 2.81 -0.88 -22.78
CA SER A 311 1.50 -1.51 -23.01
C SER A 311 1.25 -1.79 -24.50
N ALA A 312 1.65 -0.88 -25.40
CA ALA A 312 1.51 -1.04 -26.85
C ALA A 312 2.38 -2.19 -27.38
N MET A 313 3.51 -2.50 -26.77
CA MET A 313 4.33 -3.69 -27.06
C MET A 313 3.66 -4.99 -26.58
N GLY A 314 2.64 -4.91 -25.75
CA GLY A 314 1.97 -6.06 -25.13
C GLY A 314 2.54 -6.46 -23.76
N VAL A 315 3.46 -5.68 -23.19
CA VAL A 315 3.95 -5.86 -21.82
C VAL A 315 2.83 -5.53 -20.86
N ARG A 316 2.65 -6.36 -19.82
CA ARG A 316 1.63 -6.14 -18.81
C ARG A 316 2.16 -5.23 -17.69
N LEU A 317 1.28 -4.41 -17.14
CA LEU A 317 1.61 -3.46 -16.06
C LEU A 317 0.71 -3.73 -14.86
N ALA A 318 1.30 -3.90 -13.69
CA ALA A 318 0.59 -4.07 -12.43
C ALA A 318 1.02 -3.02 -11.41
N ILE A 319 0.10 -2.55 -10.57
CA ILE A 319 0.45 -1.76 -9.38
C ILE A 319 0.70 -2.69 -8.22
N ASP A 320 1.88 -2.61 -7.62
CA ASP A 320 2.28 -3.41 -6.48
C ASP A 320 2.00 -2.71 -5.14
N ASP A 321 1.84 -3.54 -4.09
CA ASP A 321 1.58 -3.12 -2.71
C ASP A 321 0.38 -2.16 -2.56
N PHE A 322 -0.65 -2.30 -3.42
CA PHE A 322 -1.82 -1.43 -3.45
C PHE A 322 -2.61 -1.50 -2.13
N GLY A 323 -3.02 -0.33 -1.66
CA GLY A 323 -3.74 -0.16 -0.40
C GLY A 323 -2.86 0.19 0.80
N ARG A 324 -1.55 0.45 0.58
CA ARG A 324 -0.67 1.05 1.60
C ARG A 324 -0.72 2.57 1.61
N GLY A 325 -1.05 3.14 0.48
CA GLY A 325 -1.05 4.58 0.22
C GLY A 325 -2.44 5.13 -0.06
N LEU A 326 -2.43 6.39 -0.49
CA LEU A 326 -3.60 7.19 -0.78
C LEU A 326 -3.80 7.27 -2.31
N SER A 327 -3.91 6.12 -2.98
CA SER A 327 -4.00 6.10 -4.45
C SER A 327 -5.29 6.69 -4.99
N SER A 328 -5.15 7.59 -5.93
CA SER A 328 -6.29 8.22 -6.61
C SER A 328 -6.90 7.28 -7.66
N ILE A 329 -8.19 6.91 -7.50
CA ILE A 329 -8.93 6.10 -8.47
C ILE A 329 -8.91 6.71 -9.89
N PRO A 330 -9.06 8.04 -10.09
CA PRO A 330 -8.88 8.65 -11.42
C PRO A 330 -7.53 8.36 -12.05
N ARG A 331 -6.47 8.25 -11.27
CA ARG A 331 -5.13 7.94 -11.76
C ARG A 331 -4.99 6.49 -12.20
N LEU A 332 -5.61 5.54 -11.49
CA LEU A 332 -5.68 4.13 -11.95
C LEU A 332 -6.28 4.02 -13.37
N ARG A 333 -7.30 4.83 -13.68
CA ARG A 333 -7.92 4.86 -15.02
C ARG A 333 -7.07 5.52 -16.09
N ARG A 334 -6.14 6.40 -15.70
CA ARG A 334 -5.29 7.15 -16.63
C ARG A 334 -4.17 6.29 -17.21
N TYR A 335 -3.67 5.34 -16.41
CA TYR A 335 -2.57 4.48 -16.79
C TYR A 335 -3.07 3.17 -17.43
N PRO A 336 -2.36 2.61 -18.41
CA PRO A 336 -2.75 1.39 -19.10
C PRO A 336 -2.43 0.14 -18.25
N LEU A 337 -3.04 0.05 -17.08
CA LEU A 337 -2.81 -1.04 -16.13
C LEU A 337 -3.60 -2.28 -16.50
N ASN A 338 -3.06 -3.45 -16.13
CA ASN A 338 -3.69 -4.75 -16.30
C ASN A 338 -4.09 -5.37 -14.95
N ALA A 339 -3.39 -5.01 -13.87
CA ALA A 339 -3.61 -5.66 -12.58
C ALA A 339 -3.28 -4.74 -11.39
N ILE A 340 -3.81 -5.15 -10.23
CA ILE A 340 -3.50 -4.61 -8.91
C ILE A 340 -3.04 -5.77 -8.03
N LYS A 341 -1.95 -5.56 -7.28
CA LYS A 341 -1.44 -6.50 -6.28
C LYS A 341 -1.70 -5.97 -4.87
N LEU A 342 -2.50 -6.69 -4.10
CA LEU A 342 -2.85 -6.32 -2.74
C LEU A 342 -1.60 -6.32 -1.85
N ALA A 343 -1.45 -5.28 -1.03
CA ALA A 343 -0.36 -5.21 -0.05
C ALA A 343 -0.43 -6.39 0.93
N PRO A 344 0.70 -7.07 1.24
CA PRO A 344 0.71 -8.23 2.16
C PRO A 344 0.16 -7.92 3.55
N GLY A 345 0.23 -6.64 3.98
CA GLY A 345 -0.33 -6.20 5.26
C GLY A 345 -1.85 -6.36 5.34
N LEU A 346 -2.57 -6.08 4.25
CA LEU A 346 -4.03 -6.26 4.17
C LEU A 346 -4.40 -7.74 4.20
N VAL A 347 -3.70 -8.56 3.40
CA VAL A 347 -3.94 -10.01 3.34
C VAL A 347 -3.67 -10.68 4.69
N ARG A 348 -2.67 -10.21 5.44
CA ARG A 348 -2.36 -10.73 6.78
C ARG A 348 -3.48 -10.47 7.78
N GLY A 349 -4.24 -9.39 7.64
CA GLY A 349 -5.39 -9.06 8.49
C GLY A 349 -6.60 -9.98 8.27
N VAL A 350 -6.72 -10.58 7.10
CA VAL A 350 -7.83 -11.47 6.75
C VAL A 350 -7.94 -12.65 7.72
N GLY A 351 -9.15 -12.87 8.24
CA GLY A 351 -9.46 -13.89 9.25
C GLY A 351 -9.28 -13.43 10.71
N HIS A 352 -8.82 -12.17 10.92
CA HIS A 352 -8.52 -11.64 12.25
C HIS A 352 -8.97 -10.19 12.45
N ASP A 353 -9.21 -9.45 11.37
CA ASP A 353 -9.48 -8.02 11.36
C ASP A 353 -10.53 -7.70 10.28
N GLU A 354 -11.75 -7.41 10.74
CA GLU A 354 -12.89 -7.08 9.87
C GLU A 354 -12.63 -5.84 9.00
N ASP A 355 -11.85 -4.87 9.51
CA ASP A 355 -11.50 -3.67 8.74
C ASP A 355 -10.59 -4.03 7.54
N SER A 356 -9.62 -4.92 7.75
CA SER A 356 -8.77 -5.43 6.66
C SER A 356 -9.59 -6.21 5.62
N GLU A 357 -10.55 -7.02 6.05
CA GLU A 357 -11.44 -7.76 5.16
C GLU A 357 -12.30 -6.82 4.32
N ALA A 358 -12.91 -5.79 4.94
CA ALA A 358 -13.72 -4.79 4.24
C ALA A 358 -12.89 -4.00 3.20
N VAL A 359 -11.64 -3.64 3.54
CA VAL A 359 -10.73 -2.96 2.61
C VAL A 359 -10.37 -3.87 1.42
N VAL A 360 -10.06 -5.14 1.67
CA VAL A 360 -9.77 -6.11 0.61
C VAL A 360 -10.98 -6.27 -0.32
N GLU A 361 -12.18 -6.42 0.22
CA GLU A 361 -13.43 -6.53 -0.55
C GLU A 361 -13.65 -5.28 -1.41
N ALA A 362 -13.47 -4.09 -0.84
CA ALA A 362 -13.60 -2.82 -1.57
C ALA A 362 -12.61 -2.71 -2.73
N ILE A 363 -11.34 -3.11 -2.53
CA ILE A 363 -10.31 -3.07 -3.57
C ILE A 363 -10.63 -4.08 -4.68
N VAL A 364 -11.07 -5.29 -4.34
CA VAL A 364 -11.46 -6.31 -5.33
C VAL A 364 -12.64 -5.83 -6.17
N GLY A 365 -13.68 -5.25 -5.53
CA GLY A 365 -14.82 -4.66 -6.22
C GLY A 365 -14.44 -3.50 -7.14
N LEU A 366 -13.55 -2.62 -6.69
CA LEU A 366 -13.00 -1.53 -7.50
C LEU A 366 -12.26 -2.07 -8.74
N ALA A 367 -11.36 -3.03 -8.55
CA ALA A 367 -10.59 -3.62 -9.63
C ALA A 367 -11.50 -4.27 -10.67
N ALA A 368 -12.52 -5.03 -10.24
CA ALA A 368 -13.53 -5.61 -11.12
C ALA A 368 -14.26 -4.54 -11.95
N THR A 369 -14.63 -3.42 -11.34
CA THR A 369 -15.28 -2.29 -12.03
C THR A 369 -14.35 -1.65 -13.07
N LEU A 370 -13.04 -1.64 -12.83
CA LEU A 370 -12.03 -1.09 -13.74
C LEU A 370 -11.53 -2.12 -14.78
N GLY A 371 -11.96 -3.37 -14.70
CA GLY A 371 -11.50 -4.46 -15.58
C GLY A 371 -10.05 -4.87 -15.30
N LEU A 372 -9.56 -4.70 -14.05
CA LEU A 372 -8.22 -5.07 -13.62
C LEU A 372 -8.22 -6.43 -12.93
N GLU A 373 -7.19 -7.26 -13.20
CA GLU A 373 -6.93 -8.48 -12.43
C GLU A 373 -6.47 -8.12 -11.00
N VAL A 374 -6.85 -8.92 -10.00
CA VAL A 374 -6.38 -8.73 -8.62
C VAL A 374 -5.48 -9.89 -8.22
N PHE A 375 -4.32 -9.56 -7.68
CA PHE A 375 -3.38 -10.51 -7.08
C PHE A 375 -3.31 -10.30 -5.58
N ALA A 376 -3.45 -11.35 -4.79
CA ALA A 376 -3.24 -11.30 -3.35
C ALA A 376 -1.84 -11.81 -2.99
N ARG A 377 -1.06 -10.96 -2.30
CA ARG A 377 0.30 -11.26 -1.87
C ARG A 377 0.38 -11.58 -0.38
N GLY A 378 1.30 -12.45 0.00
CA GLY A 378 1.52 -12.79 1.41
C GLY A 378 0.47 -13.71 2.00
N VAL A 379 -0.16 -14.57 1.19
CA VAL A 379 -1.12 -15.58 1.67
C VAL A 379 -0.37 -16.67 2.46
N GLU A 380 -0.66 -16.77 3.75
CA GLU A 380 0.02 -17.66 4.69
C GLU A 380 -0.86 -18.84 5.13
N THR A 381 -2.19 -18.67 5.12
CA THR A 381 -3.12 -19.66 5.67
C THR A 381 -4.20 -20.08 4.68
N PRO A 382 -4.77 -21.31 4.83
CA PRO A 382 -5.92 -21.74 4.03
C PRO A 382 -7.15 -20.83 4.21
N ALA A 383 -7.37 -20.26 5.39
CA ALA A 383 -8.48 -19.35 5.65
C ALA A 383 -8.37 -18.06 4.79
N GLN A 384 -7.17 -17.47 4.71
CA GLN A 384 -6.91 -16.32 3.83
C GLN A 384 -7.17 -16.68 2.36
N ARG A 385 -6.64 -17.82 1.90
CA ARG A 385 -6.88 -18.31 0.53
C ARG A 385 -8.38 -18.42 0.23
N ASP A 386 -9.14 -19.02 1.14
CA ASP A 386 -10.56 -19.30 0.94
C ASP A 386 -11.39 -18.02 0.94
N PHE A 387 -11.10 -17.07 1.85
CA PHE A 387 -11.71 -15.74 1.88
C PHE A 387 -11.47 -14.98 0.55
N LEU A 388 -10.22 -14.90 0.12
CA LEU A 388 -9.87 -14.24 -1.15
C LEU A 388 -10.52 -14.90 -2.36
N SER A 389 -10.61 -16.23 -2.36
CA SER A 389 -11.26 -16.99 -3.43
C SER A 389 -12.79 -16.77 -3.44
N ALA A 390 -13.41 -16.55 -2.29
CA ALA A 390 -14.84 -16.20 -2.19
C ALA A 390 -15.14 -14.82 -2.80
N LEU A 391 -14.16 -13.92 -2.78
CA LEU A 391 -14.22 -12.61 -3.45
C LEU A 391 -13.82 -12.64 -4.93
N ASP A 392 -13.68 -13.81 -5.56
CA ASP A 392 -13.20 -13.99 -6.94
C ASP A 392 -11.72 -13.59 -7.15
N CYS A 393 -10.94 -13.36 -6.07
CA CYS A 393 -9.50 -13.10 -6.10
C CYS A 393 -8.73 -14.43 -6.09
N HIS A 394 -8.60 -15.05 -7.28
CA HIS A 394 -7.99 -16.37 -7.43
C HIS A 394 -6.48 -16.33 -7.70
N LEU A 395 -5.92 -15.21 -8.09
CA LEU A 395 -4.49 -15.07 -8.32
C LEU A 395 -3.80 -14.76 -6.99
N GLN A 396 -3.09 -15.75 -6.45
CA GLN A 396 -2.59 -15.69 -5.09
C GLN A 396 -1.12 -16.11 -5.00
N GLN A 397 -0.38 -15.46 -4.12
CA GLN A 397 1.03 -15.67 -3.86
C GLN A 397 1.31 -15.60 -2.36
N GLY A 398 2.19 -16.43 -1.88
CA GLY A 398 2.61 -16.39 -0.47
C GLY A 398 3.22 -17.70 0.00
N PRO A 399 3.64 -17.74 1.28
CA PRO A 399 4.24 -18.91 1.89
C PRO A 399 3.40 -20.20 1.78
N LEU A 400 2.07 -20.05 1.73
CA LEU A 400 1.13 -21.18 1.54
C LEU A 400 1.36 -21.93 0.22
N PHE A 401 1.80 -21.24 -0.84
CA PHE A 401 1.99 -21.81 -2.18
C PHE A 401 3.44 -22.09 -2.50
N GLY A 402 4.37 -21.38 -1.88
CA GLY A 402 5.81 -21.58 -2.04
C GLY A 402 6.62 -20.39 -1.53
N GLN A 403 7.78 -20.71 -1.01
CA GLN A 403 8.79 -19.70 -0.66
C GLN A 403 9.56 -19.26 -1.92
N PRO A 404 10.21 -18.09 -1.90
CA PRO A 404 11.16 -17.72 -2.94
C PRO A 404 12.26 -18.79 -3.06
N MET A 405 12.48 -19.30 -4.27
CA MET A 405 13.41 -20.38 -4.58
C MET A 405 14.35 -19.98 -5.73
N THR A 406 15.42 -20.72 -5.93
CA THR A 406 16.38 -20.48 -7.03
C THR A 406 15.72 -20.69 -8.40
N ALA A 407 16.30 -20.10 -9.45
CA ALA A 407 15.81 -20.30 -10.82
C ALA A 407 15.75 -21.79 -11.23
N HIS A 408 16.71 -22.57 -10.77
CA HIS A 408 16.76 -24.03 -11.02
C HIS A 408 15.61 -24.77 -10.33
N GLU A 409 15.34 -24.47 -9.06
CA GLU A 409 14.22 -25.05 -8.33
C GLU A 409 12.88 -24.62 -8.95
N PHE A 410 12.73 -23.34 -9.30
CA PHE A 410 11.53 -22.83 -9.92
C PHE A 410 11.23 -23.47 -11.27
N SER A 411 12.26 -23.74 -12.08
CA SER A 411 12.07 -24.41 -13.37
C SER A 411 11.43 -25.80 -13.26
N ARG A 412 11.56 -26.48 -12.10
CA ARG A 412 10.89 -27.75 -11.82
C ARG A 412 9.44 -27.60 -11.40
N PHE A 413 9.03 -26.40 -10.99
CA PHE A 413 7.64 -26.01 -10.70
C PHE A 413 6.85 -25.71 -11.97
N VAL A 414 7.55 -25.38 -13.06
CA VAL A 414 6.94 -25.12 -14.37
C VAL A 414 6.50 -26.44 -14.97
N PRO A 415 5.20 -26.63 -15.31
CA PRO A 415 4.65 -27.89 -15.81
C PRO A 415 5.18 -28.30 -17.17
#